data_8a548c49b0bf95fab401d4a0095ad50a
#
_entry.id   8a548c49b0bf95fab401d4a0095ad50a
#
_cell.length_a   1.000
_cell.length_b   1.000
_cell.length_c   1.000
_cell.angle_alpha   90.00
_cell.angle_beta   90.00
_cell.angle_gamma   90.00
#
_symmetry.space_group_name_H-M   'P 1'
#
loop_
_entity.id
_entity.type
_entity.pdbx_description
1 polymer ?
#
loop_
_entity_poly.entity_id
_entity_poly.type
_entity_poly.pdbx_seq_one_letter_code
_entity_poly.pdbx_strand_id
1 'polypeptide(L)'
;FKPGYPVQARELTGLQSMLQNQVEKFGQHFFKEGTKVIPGNTSYTSLYTCIQLNNEFQGVPVAAYVDQLIGTTITGQTSGVTANVNKILSAEDSENGNLTLYVNYLGSNTSNNSTETFSDAEELTCNAIISSGLLGNTTISVGSPFASTIANGAAATGSAFHVENGVYFIRGQFLNVDSETLILDQYGNTPSYKISIFRI
;
A
#
# COMPACT_ATOMS: atom_id res chain seq x y z
N PHE A 1 13.44 41.40 -23.03
CA PHE A 1 13.92 42.36 -22.02
C PHE A 1 14.87 43.38 -22.67
N LYS A 2 14.80 44.64 -22.29
CA LYS A 2 15.66 45.68 -22.81
C LYS A 2 16.91 45.80 -21.91
N PRO A 3 18.13 45.72 -22.45
CA PRO A 3 19.32 45.82 -21.63
C PRO A 3 19.38 47.16 -20.85
N GLY A 4 19.81 47.09 -19.59
CA GLY A 4 19.95 48.26 -18.72
C GLY A 4 18.72 48.67 -17.93
N TYR A 5 17.61 47.95 -18.05
CA TYR A 5 16.40 48.18 -17.24
C TYR A 5 16.19 47.04 -16.22
N PRO A 6 15.84 47.36 -14.98
CA PRO A 6 15.55 46.30 -14.00
C PRO A 6 14.29 45.52 -14.40
N VAL A 7 14.38 44.21 -14.33
CA VAL A 7 13.22 43.31 -14.59
C VAL A 7 12.25 43.41 -13.42
N GLN A 8 11.02 43.75 -13.73
CA GLN A 8 9.96 43.80 -12.71
C GLN A 8 9.37 42.41 -12.43
N ALA A 9 8.96 42.13 -11.19
CA ALA A 9 8.32 40.86 -10.81
C ALA A 9 7.13 40.53 -11.72
N ARG A 10 6.35 41.53 -12.15
CA ARG A 10 5.23 41.37 -13.08
C ARG A 10 5.66 40.80 -14.44
N GLU A 11 6.82 41.17 -14.95
CA GLU A 11 7.33 40.68 -16.24
C GLU A 11 7.77 39.21 -16.14
N LEU A 12 8.39 38.83 -14.99
CA LEU A 12 8.74 37.43 -14.71
C LEU A 12 7.51 36.57 -14.56
N THR A 13 6.51 37.03 -13.81
CA THR A 13 5.24 36.32 -13.66
C THR A 13 4.52 36.18 -15.00
N GLY A 14 4.51 37.23 -15.83
CA GLY A 14 3.91 37.19 -17.17
C GLY A 14 4.62 36.19 -18.09
N LEU A 15 5.97 36.16 -18.08
CA LEU A 15 6.75 35.19 -18.83
C LEU A 15 6.46 33.75 -18.37
N GLN A 16 6.42 33.53 -17.08
CA GLN A 16 6.11 32.23 -16.49
C GLN A 16 4.71 31.74 -16.90
N SER A 17 3.68 32.61 -16.80
CA SER A 17 2.32 32.30 -17.22
C SER A 17 2.20 31.97 -18.71
N MET A 18 2.94 32.70 -19.57
CA MET A 18 2.97 32.43 -20.99
C MET A 18 3.60 31.06 -21.30
N LEU A 19 4.71 30.74 -20.65
CA LEU A 19 5.37 29.42 -20.83
C LEU A 19 4.48 28.28 -20.34
N GLN A 20 3.84 28.43 -19.17
CA GLN A 20 2.90 27.46 -18.66
C GLN A 20 1.73 27.23 -19.64
N ASN A 21 1.13 28.29 -20.16
CA ASN A 21 0.06 28.21 -21.14
C ASN A 21 0.48 27.54 -22.45
N GLN A 22 1.71 27.78 -22.92
CA GLN A 22 2.22 27.11 -24.12
C GLN A 22 2.42 25.62 -23.89
N VAL A 23 2.97 25.21 -22.74
CA VAL A 23 3.14 23.80 -22.37
C VAL A 23 1.79 23.11 -22.24
N GLU A 24 0.84 23.77 -21.57
CA GLU A 24 -0.53 23.26 -21.42
C GLU A 24 -1.20 23.04 -22.78
N LYS A 25 -1.19 24.05 -23.67
CA LYS A 25 -1.77 23.95 -25.01
C LYS A 25 -1.09 22.88 -25.86
N PHE A 26 0.25 22.80 -25.79
CA PHE A 26 0.98 21.74 -26.45
C PHE A 26 0.53 20.36 -25.96
N GLY A 27 0.47 20.17 -24.64
CA GLY A 27 0.01 18.92 -24.04
C GLY A 27 -1.40 18.54 -24.47
N GLN A 28 -2.34 19.49 -24.41
CA GLN A 28 -3.75 19.27 -24.80
C GLN A 28 -3.95 18.87 -26.27
N HIS A 29 -3.03 19.24 -27.17
CA HIS A 29 -3.08 18.84 -28.58
C HIS A 29 -2.63 17.41 -28.81
N PHE A 30 -1.72 16.90 -27.99
CA PHE A 30 -1.11 15.58 -28.17
C PHE A 30 -1.68 14.52 -27.20
N PHE A 31 -2.11 14.93 -26.02
CA PHE A 31 -2.52 14.02 -24.95
C PHE A 31 -3.96 14.30 -24.53
N LYS A 32 -4.72 13.23 -24.33
CA LYS A 32 -6.02 13.32 -23.66
C LYS A 32 -5.79 13.35 -22.14
N GLU A 33 -6.75 13.92 -21.42
CA GLU A 33 -6.76 13.92 -19.96
C GLU A 33 -6.60 12.50 -19.40
N GLY A 34 -5.67 12.33 -18.46
CA GLY A 34 -5.33 11.03 -17.89
C GLY A 34 -4.44 10.14 -18.74
N THR A 35 -3.90 10.62 -19.87
CA THR A 35 -3.00 9.84 -20.72
C THR A 35 -1.67 9.59 -20.02
N LYS A 36 -1.18 8.34 -20.10
CA LYS A 36 0.18 7.98 -19.70
C LYS A 36 1.16 8.50 -20.76
N VAL A 37 2.10 9.33 -20.35
CA VAL A 37 3.13 9.92 -21.23
C VAL A 37 4.41 9.09 -21.18
N ILE A 38 4.82 8.69 -19.98
CA ILE A 38 5.89 7.72 -19.77
C ILE A 38 5.24 6.47 -19.16
N PRO A 39 5.62 5.27 -19.60
CA PRO A 39 4.96 4.05 -19.18
C PRO A 39 4.97 3.90 -17.65
N GLY A 40 3.80 3.97 -17.05
CA GLY A 40 3.49 3.40 -15.77
C GLY A 40 2.46 2.32 -16.03
N ASN A 41 2.77 1.07 -15.76
CA ASN A 41 1.79 0.01 -15.92
C ASN A 41 0.72 0.14 -14.84
N THR A 42 -0.47 -0.30 -15.19
CA THR A 42 -1.55 -0.42 -14.23
C THR A 42 -2.02 -1.86 -14.23
N SER A 43 -2.20 -2.43 -13.06
CA SER A 43 -2.72 -3.78 -12.91
C SER A 43 -3.88 -3.80 -11.92
N TYR A 44 -4.81 -4.70 -12.15
CA TYR A 44 -5.93 -4.95 -11.26
C TYR A 44 -5.86 -6.38 -10.77
N THR A 45 -5.95 -6.57 -9.46
CA THR A 45 -5.99 -7.87 -8.81
C THR A 45 -7.32 -8.01 -8.10
N SER A 46 -8.14 -8.97 -8.54
CA SER A 46 -9.43 -9.28 -7.93
C SER A 46 -9.33 -10.19 -6.71
N LEU A 47 -8.18 -10.84 -6.52
CA LEU A 47 -7.90 -11.75 -5.42
C LEU A 47 -6.64 -11.28 -4.69
N TYR A 48 -6.73 -10.13 -4.03
CA TYR A 48 -5.64 -9.59 -3.23
C TYR A 48 -5.76 -10.16 -1.82
N THR A 49 -4.91 -11.14 -1.52
CA THR A 49 -4.99 -11.91 -0.28
C THR A 49 -4.59 -11.07 0.92
N CYS A 50 -5.33 -11.19 2.00
CA CYS A 50 -5.07 -10.48 3.25
C CYS A 50 -5.30 -11.37 4.46
N ILE A 51 -4.70 -11.00 5.58
CA ILE A 51 -4.91 -11.59 6.89
C ILE A 51 -5.20 -10.50 7.91
N GLN A 52 -6.12 -10.80 8.79
CA GLN A 52 -6.50 -9.91 9.90
C GLN A 52 -5.81 -10.36 11.17
N LEU A 53 -5.20 -9.40 11.86
CA LEU A 53 -4.49 -9.62 13.12
C LEU A 53 -5.28 -9.06 14.29
N ASN A 54 -5.05 -9.62 15.45
CA ASN A 54 -5.43 -8.98 16.71
C ASN A 54 -4.62 -7.68 16.86
N ASN A 55 -5.28 -6.62 17.33
CA ASN A 55 -4.64 -5.31 17.48
C ASN A 55 -3.58 -5.28 18.58
N GLU A 56 -3.61 -6.25 19.50
CA GLU A 56 -2.64 -6.42 20.57
C GLU A 56 -2.10 -7.85 20.61
N PHE A 57 -0.81 -7.97 20.91
CA PHE A 57 -0.16 -9.26 21.14
C PHE A 57 0.70 -9.17 22.41
N GLN A 58 0.42 -10.06 23.37
CA GLN A 58 1.09 -10.10 24.68
C GLN A 58 1.08 -8.74 25.42
N GLY A 59 -0.02 -7.98 25.28
CA GLY A 59 -0.17 -6.66 25.91
C GLY A 59 0.56 -5.52 25.21
N VAL A 60 1.08 -5.76 24.00
CA VAL A 60 1.74 -4.75 23.17
C VAL A 60 0.87 -4.49 21.93
N PRO A 61 0.53 -3.22 21.62
CA PRO A 61 -0.16 -2.89 20.38
C PRO A 61 0.69 -3.26 19.16
N VAL A 62 0.16 -4.12 18.28
CA VAL A 62 0.86 -4.58 17.08
C VAL A 62 1.16 -3.42 16.13
N ALA A 63 0.31 -2.40 16.11
CA ALA A 63 0.49 -1.19 15.34
C ALA A 63 1.82 -0.46 15.62
N ALA A 64 2.42 -0.65 16.80
CA ALA A 64 3.68 0.00 17.18
C ALA A 64 4.91 -0.49 16.37
N TYR A 65 4.83 -1.64 15.74
CA TYR A 65 5.96 -2.25 15.02
C TYR A 65 5.59 -2.90 13.68
N VAL A 66 4.31 -2.95 13.34
CA VAL A 66 3.84 -3.66 12.16
C VAL A 66 4.44 -3.15 10.85
N ASP A 67 4.76 -1.86 10.76
CA ASP A 67 5.35 -1.24 9.55
C ASP A 67 6.70 -1.87 9.17
N GLN A 68 7.40 -2.47 10.13
CA GLN A 68 8.66 -3.17 9.88
C GLN A 68 8.47 -4.52 9.19
N LEU A 69 7.24 -5.00 9.08
CA LEU A 69 6.93 -6.27 8.42
C LEU A 69 6.88 -6.14 6.90
N ILE A 70 6.76 -4.95 6.34
CA ILE A 70 6.68 -4.76 4.88
C ILE A 70 7.94 -5.35 4.23
N GLY A 71 7.73 -6.23 3.24
CA GLY A 71 8.80 -6.95 2.54
C GLY A 71 9.39 -8.14 3.29
N THR A 72 8.92 -8.44 4.52
CA THR A 72 9.38 -9.61 5.27
C THR A 72 8.53 -10.84 4.97
N THR A 73 9.09 -12.01 5.26
CA THR A 73 8.36 -13.28 5.18
C THR A 73 7.84 -13.66 6.57
N ILE A 74 6.54 -13.91 6.64
CA ILE A 74 5.87 -14.38 7.84
C ILE A 74 5.50 -15.85 7.70
N THR A 75 5.44 -16.55 8.83
CA THR A 75 5.13 -17.97 8.89
C THR A 75 4.10 -18.23 10.00
N GLY A 76 3.03 -18.95 9.68
CA GLY A 76 2.05 -19.40 10.65
C GLY A 76 2.57 -20.61 11.43
N GLN A 77 2.48 -20.58 12.75
CA GLN A 77 2.97 -21.68 13.58
C GLN A 77 2.10 -22.91 13.53
N THR A 78 0.81 -22.75 13.33
CA THR A 78 -0.14 -23.86 13.25
C THR A 78 -0.31 -24.37 11.82
N SER A 79 -0.50 -23.44 10.87
CA SER A 79 -0.70 -23.78 9.46
C SER A 79 0.59 -24.23 8.76
N GLY A 80 1.75 -23.73 9.20
CA GLY A 80 3.02 -23.89 8.51
C GLY A 80 3.11 -23.13 7.17
N VAL A 81 2.12 -22.31 6.88
CA VAL A 81 2.05 -21.51 5.65
C VAL A 81 3.01 -20.33 5.74
N THR A 82 3.60 -19.96 4.63
CA THR A 82 4.50 -18.82 4.52
C THR A 82 3.97 -17.79 3.52
N ALA A 83 4.14 -16.52 3.85
CA ALA A 83 3.74 -15.43 2.98
C ALA A 83 4.67 -14.23 3.13
N ASN A 84 4.78 -13.44 2.06
CA ASN A 84 5.48 -12.15 2.06
C ASN A 84 4.47 -11.03 2.30
N VAL A 85 4.81 -10.08 3.19
CA VAL A 85 3.97 -8.93 3.51
C VAL A 85 4.21 -7.83 2.49
N ASN A 86 3.16 -7.43 1.78
CA ASN A 86 3.25 -6.40 0.74
C ASN A 86 2.75 -5.03 1.22
N LYS A 87 1.65 -5.01 1.95
CA LYS A 87 1.02 -3.77 2.42
C LYS A 87 0.34 -4.01 3.76
N ILE A 88 0.25 -2.94 4.52
CA ILE A 88 -0.42 -2.91 5.82
C ILE A 88 -1.57 -1.92 5.75
N LEU A 89 -2.68 -2.28 6.36
CA LEU A 89 -3.81 -1.41 6.59
C LEU A 89 -4.01 -1.29 8.11
N SER A 90 -3.99 -0.06 8.60
CA SER A 90 -4.17 0.21 10.03
C SER A 90 -5.56 -0.22 10.50
N ALA A 91 -5.72 -0.44 11.79
CA ALA A 91 -7.04 -0.74 12.37
C ALA A 91 -8.04 0.41 12.19
N GLU A 92 -7.55 1.66 12.11
CA GLU A 92 -8.38 2.86 11.91
C GLU A 92 -8.92 2.94 10.48
N ASP A 93 -8.12 2.51 9.49
CA ASP A 93 -8.50 2.52 8.07
C ASP A 93 -9.26 1.25 7.66
N SER A 94 -9.21 0.23 8.50
CA SER A 94 -9.86 -1.05 8.26
C SER A 94 -11.37 -0.97 8.55
N GLU A 95 -12.19 -1.47 7.65
CA GLU A 95 -13.66 -1.50 7.81
C GLU A 95 -14.09 -2.31 9.05
N ASN A 96 -13.31 -3.31 9.45
CA ASN A 96 -13.59 -4.18 10.59
C ASN A 96 -12.88 -3.74 11.88
N GLY A 97 -12.09 -2.67 11.85
CA GLY A 97 -11.33 -2.21 13.01
C GLY A 97 -10.16 -3.13 13.41
N ASN A 98 -9.79 -4.09 12.56
CA ASN A 98 -8.66 -4.98 12.78
C ASN A 98 -7.47 -4.58 11.90
N LEU A 99 -6.27 -4.69 12.45
CA LEU A 99 -5.05 -4.54 11.69
C LEU A 99 -5.00 -5.62 10.59
N THR A 100 -4.76 -5.21 9.34
CA THR A 100 -4.80 -6.12 8.21
C THR A 100 -3.47 -6.08 7.44
N LEU A 101 -2.90 -7.26 7.19
CA LEU A 101 -1.75 -7.42 6.32
C LEU A 101 -2.19 -7.95 4.96
N TYR A 102 -1.78 -7.30 3.89
CA TYR A 102 -1.91 -7.83 2.53
C TYR A 102 -0.65 -8.61 2.19
N VAL A 103 -0.85 -9.86 1.81
CA VAL A 103 0.23 -10.83 1.69
C VAL A 103 0.22 -11.57 0.35
N ASN A 104 1.39 -12.00 -0.08
CA ASN A 104 1.54 -12.99 -1.15
C ASN A 104 1.96 -14.31 -0.52
N TYR A 105 1.13 -15.33 -0.62
CA TYR A 105 1.47 -16.67 -0.17
C TYR A 105 2.63 -17.23 -0.99
N LEU A 106 3.64 -17.75 -0.31
CA LEU A 106 4.86 -18.33 -0.90
C LEU A 106 4.85 -19.85 -0.85
N GLY A 107 4.27 -20.41 0.17
CA GLY A 107 4.25 -21.85 0.37
C GLY A 107 3.11 -22.30 1.24
N SER A 108 2.56 -23.46 0.87
CA SER A 108 1.57 -24.20 1.67
C SER A 108 2.25 -24.96 2.80
N ASN A 109 1.44 -25.56 3.67
CA ASN A 109 1.91 -26.52 4.67
C ASN A 109 2.71 -27.67 3.98
N THR A 110 3.92 -27.89 4.44
CA THR A 110 4.84 -28.87 3.85
C THR A 110 4.43 -30.32 4.08
N SER A 111 3.52 -30.60 5.03
CA SER A 111 3.14 -31.96 5.38
C SER A 111 2.20 -32.62 4.38
N ASN A 112 1.29 -31.83 3.79
CA ASN A 112 0.25 -32.38 2.92
C ASN A 112 -0.14 -31.48 1.75
N ASN A 113 0.43 -30.28 1.64
CA ASN A 113 0.08 -29.23 0.66
C ASN A 113 -1.43 -28.89 0.62
N SER A 114 -2.17 -29.17 1.69
CA SER A 114 -3.62 -28.94 1.74
C SER A 114 -4.01 -27.65 2.43
N THR A 115 -3.11 -27.11 3.26
CA THR A 115 -3.32 -25.82 3.94
C THR A 115 -2.57 -24.75 3.15
N GLU A 116 -3.32 -23.88 2.47
CA GLU A 116 -2.79 -22.85 1.57
C GLU A 116 -2.90 -21.45 2.16
N THR A 117 -3.64 -21.28 3.24
CA THR A 117 -3.87 -20.00 3.93
C THR A 117 -3.58 -20.11 5.40
N PHE A 118 -3.33 -18.99 6.05
CA PHE A 118 -3.17 -18.94 7.50
C PHE A 118 -4.46 -19.37 8.21
N SER A 119 -4.28 -20.00 9.36
CA SER A 119 -5.39 -20.47 10.20
C SER A 119 -5.89 -19.35 11.12
N ASP A 120 -7.11 -19.51 11.60
CA ASP A 120 -7.68 -18.65 12.63
C ASP A 120 -6.96 -18.84 13.98
N ALA A 121 -6.80 -17.76 14.74
CA ALA A 121 -6.18 -17.71 16.07
C ALA A 121 -4.76 -18.31 16.14
N GLU A 122 -4.00 -18.28 15.03
CA GLU A 122 -2.62 -18.78 15.05
C GLU A 122 -1.60 -17.65 15.31
N GLU A 123 -0.49 -18.03 15.93
CA GLU A 123 0.65 -17.13 16.11
C GLU A 123 1.48 -17.08 14.85
N LEU A 124 1.94 -15.86 14.52
CA LEU A 124 2.77 -15.58 13.35
C LEU A 124 4.19 -15.23 13.77
N THR A 125 5.15 -15.80 13.06
CA THR A 125 6.58 -15.49 13.20
C THR A 125 7.09 -14.79 11.97
N CYS A 126 8.21 -14.06 12.11
CA CYS A 126 8.82 -13.30 11.03
C CYS A 126 10.29 -13.72 10.83
N ASN A 127 10.78 -13.63 9.60
CA ASN A 127 12.18 -13.89 9.25
C ASN A 127 13.10 -12.69 9.48
N ALA A 128 12.62 -11.60 10.03
CA ALA A 128 13.38 -10.40 10.37
C ALA A 128 13.30 -10.08 11.87
N ILE A 129 14.25 -9.30 12.35
CA ILE A 129 14.21 -8.75 13.71
C ILE A 129 13.27 -7.56 13.69
N ILE A 130 12.31 -7.53 14.62
CA ILE A 130 11.38 -6.43 14.81
C ILE A 130 11.75 -5.71 16.10
N SER A 131 12.01 -4.40 16.02
CA SER A 131 12.32 -3.58 17.19
C SER A 131 11.21 -2.60 17.47
N SER A 132 10.68 -2.64 18.68
CA SER A 132 9.65 -1.71 19.14
C SER A 132 10.31 -0.58 19.92
N GLY A 133 10.61 0.53 19.24
CA GLY A 133 11.20 1.72 19.88
C GLY A 133 10.26 2.48 20.83
N LEU A 134 8.95 2.21 20.77
CA LEU A 134 7.93 2.96 21.55
C LEU A 134 7.57 2.32 22.89
N LEU A 135 7.92 1.07 23.13
CA LEU A 135 7.54 0.32 24.33
C LEU A 135 8.74 -0.35 25.00
N GLY A 136 9.74 0.45 25.38
CA GLY A 136 10.80 -0.01 26.26
C GLY A 136 11.80 -0.98 25.62
N ASN A 137 12.21 -0.78 24.36
CA ASN A 137 13.22 -1.60 23.67
C ASN A 137 12.89 -3.10 23.56
N THR A 138 11.65 -3.46 23.41
CA THR A 138 11.29 -4.86 23.15
C THR A 138 11.72 -5.23 21.73
N THR A 139 12.66 -6.14 21.62
CA THR A 139 13.11 -6.70 20.36
C THR A 139 12.50 -8.09 20.19
N ILE A 140 11.78 -8.30 19.09
CA ILE A 140 11.26 -9.61 18.71
C ILE A 140 12.28 -10.26 17.79
N SER A 141 12.86 -11.37 18.23
CA SER A 141 13.87 -12.10 17.48
C SER A 141 13.28 -12.84 16.28
N VAL A 142 14.10 -13.12 15.28
CA VAL A 142 13.73 -13.96 14.15
C VAL A 142 13.13 -15.28 14.63
N GLY A 143 11.98 -15.65 14.07
CA GLY A 143 11.28 -16.89 14.41
C GLY A 143 10.50 -16.86 15.73
N SER A 144 10.52 -15.72 16.46
CA SER A 144 9.65 -15.53 17.62
C SER A 144 8.28 -15.01 17.18
N PRO A 145 7.19 -15.38 17.90
CA PRO A 145 5.87 -14.84 17.60
C PRO A 145 5.82 -13.33 17.79
N PHE A 146 5.21 -12.64 16.83
CA PHE A 146 5.05 -11.18 16.89
C PHE A 146 3.60 -10.75 16.92
N ALA A 147 2.68 -11.56 16.44
CA ALA A 147 1.24 -11.29 16.40
C ALA A 147 0.46 -12.60 16.36
N SER A 148 -0.83 -12.50 16.55
CA SER A 148 -1.76 -13.60 16.29
C SER A 148 -2.87 -13.15 15.33
N THR A 149 -3.34 -14.09 14.51
CA THR A 149 -4.50 -13.87 13.66
C THR A 149 -5.77 -13.79 14.51
N ILE A 150 -6.83 -13.18 13.99
CA ILE A 150 -8.12 -13.14 14.67
C ILE A 150 -8.74 -14.52 14.76
N ALA A 151 -9.69 -14.68 15.69
CA ALA A 151 -10.27 -15.97 16.03
C ALA A 151 -11.23 -16.56 14.97
N ASN A 152 -11.72 -15.75 14.04
CA ASN A 152 -12.64 -16.20 13.00
C ASN A 152 -12.45 -15.39 11.72
N GLY A 153 -12.27 -16.07 10.60
CA GLY A 153 -12.15 -15.43 9.30
C GLY A 153 -10.86 -14.62 9.14
N ALA A 154 -9.75 -15.09 9.68
CA ALA A 154 -8.48 -14.41 9.63
C ALA A 154 -7.96 -14.20 8.20
N ALA A 155 -8.05 -15.22 7.35
CA ALA A 155 -7.67 -15.15 5.97
C ALA A 155 -8.85 -14.71 5.10
N ALA A 156 -8.65 -13.68 4.30
CA ALA A 156 -9.65 -13.12 3.40
C ALA A 156 -9.01 -12.70 2.07
N THR A 157 -9.86 -12.32 1.13
CA THR A 157 -9.42 -11.75 -0.15
C THR A 157 -10.12 -10.43 -0.37
N GLY A 158 -9.37 -9.45 -0.85
CA GLY A 158 -9.90 -8.18 -1.31
C GLY A 158 -9.58 -7.96 -2.79
N SER A 159 -9.73 -6.75 -3.24
CA SER A 159 -9.29 -6.33 -4.57
C SER A 159 -8.42 -5.08 -4.49
N ALA A 160 -7.44 -5.01 -5.38
CA ALA A 160 -6.51 -3.90 -5.42
C ALA A 160 -6.23 -3.44 -6.85
N PHE A 161 -5.95 -2.15 -6.98
CA PHE A 161 -5.47 -1.53 -8.20
C PHE A 161 -4.06 -1.00 -7.96
N HIS A 162 -3.12 -1.49 -8.74
CA HIS A 162 -1.73 -1.08 -8.65
C HIS A 162 -1.39 -0.14 -9.80
N VAL A 163 -0.75 0.97 -9.47
CA VAL A 163 -0.18 1.93 -10.42
C VAL A 163 1.32 1.93 -10.25
N GLU A 164 2.07 1.68 -11.32
CA GLU A 164 3.52 1.86 -11.33
C GLU A 164 3.88 3.33 -11.49
N ASN A 165 5.11 3.69 -11.13
CA ASN A 165 5.62 5.02 -11.32
C ASN A 165 5.61 5.41 -12.81
N GLY A 166 5.26 6.66 -13.08
CA GLY A 166 5.19 7.16 -14.45
C GLY A 166 4.84 8.63 -14.52
N VAL A 167 4.73 9.16 -15.74
CA VAL A 167 4.30 10.53 -15.99
C VAL A 167 2.94 10.51 -16.65
N TYR A 168 2.01 11.25 -16.08
CA TYR A 168 0.64 11.38 -16.56
C TYR A 168 0.34 12.83 -16.94
N PHE A 169 -0.46 13.00 -17.99
CA PHE A 169 -0.97 14.31 -18.37
C PHE A 169 -2.32 14.55 -17.70
N ILE A 170 -2.35 15.48 -16.73
CA ILE A 170 -3.54 15.78 -15.92
C ILE A 170 -3.70 17.30 -15.80
N ARG A 171 -4.88 17.81 -16.17
CA ARG A 171 -5.22 19.23 -16.10
C ARG A 171 -4.18 20.14 -16.78
N GLY A 172 -3.72 19.73 -17.96
CA GLY A 172 -2.75 20.52 -18.72
C GLY A 172 -1.30 20.44 -18.21
N GLN A 173 -1.01 19.57 -17.24
CA GLN A 173 0.32 19.42 -16.64
C GLN A 173 0.83 17.99 -16.75
N PHE A 174 2.14 17.83 -16.80
CA PHE A 174 2.81 16.54 -16.72
C PHE A 174 3.19 16.29 -15.27
N LEU A 175 2.53 15.30 -14.65
CA LEU A 175 2.72 14.96 -13.25
C LEU A 175 3.43 13.62 -13.12
N ASN A 176 4.48 13.61 -12.29
CA ASN A 176 5.08 12.37 -11.83
C ASN A 176 4.14 11.72 -10.82
N VAL A 177 3.84 10.46 -11.05
CA VAL A 177 3.07 9.61 -10.13
C VAL A 177 3.99 8.52 -9.65
N ASP A 178 4.11 8.38 -8.34
CA ASP A 178 4.85 7.30 -7.71
C ASP A 178 4.04 6.01 -7.73
N SER A 179 4.75 4.89 -7.63
CA SER A 179 4.12 3.58 -7.57
C SER A 179 3.27 3.45 -6.31
N GLU A 180 1.99 3.07 -6.47
CA GLU A 180 1.08 2.88 -5.36
C GLU A 180 0.10 1.74 -5.61
N THR A 181 -0.30 1.07 -4.52
CA THR A 181 -1.37 0.07 -4.52
C THR A 181 -2.57 0.60 -3.77
N LEU A 182 -3.68 0.76 -4.47
CA LEU A 182 -4.95 1.20 -3.93
C LEU A 182 -5.82 -0.03 -3.64
N ILE A 183 -6.28 -0.16 -2.41
CA ILE A 183 -7.20 -1.21 -2.02
C ILE A 183 -8.61 -0.74 -2.35
N LEU A 184 -9.31 -1.50 -3.18
CA LEU A 184 -10.66 -1.16 -3.63
C LEU A 184 -11.73 -1.85 -2.78
N ASP A 185 -11.51 -3.13 -2.48
CA ASP A 185 -12.35 -3.92 -1.59
C ASP A 185 -11.43 -4.59 -0.57
N GLN A 186 -11.74 -4.40 0.70
CA GLN A 186 -10.86 -4.85 1.77
C GLN A 186 -11.02 -6.37 2.03
N TYR A 187 -12.22 -6.92 1.89
CA TYR A 187 -12.51 -8.29 2.38
C TYR A 187 -13.34 -9.15 1.43
N GLY A 188 -13.62 -8.73 0.21
CA GLY A 188 -14.25 -9.54 -0.84
C GLY A 188 -15.71 -9.93 -0.63
N ASN A 189 -16.35 -9.51 0.46
CA ASN A 189 -17.70 -9.95 0.80
C ASN A 189 -18.74 -8.83 0.88
N THR A 190 -18.37 -7.61 0.66
CA THR A 190 -19.31 -6.48 0.72
C THR A 190 -19.49 -5.84 -0.65
N PRO A 191 -20.72 -5.82 -1.19
CA PRO A 191 -20.99 -5.20 -2.50
C PRO A 191 -20.96 -3.66 -2.48
N SER A 192 -20.47 -3.04 -1.44
CA SER A 192 -20.35 -1.59 -1.34
C SER A 192 -18.94 -1.13 -1.70
N TYR A 193 -18.72 -0.85 -2.98
CA TYR A 193 -17.54 -0.13 -3.44
C TYR A 193 -17.52 1.27 -2.83
N LYS A 194 -16.81 1.46 -1.75
CA LYS A 194 -16.41 2.78 -1.29
C LYS A 194 -15.18 3.19 -2.10
N ILE A 195 -15.42 3.78 -3.27
CA ILE A 195 -14.37 4.49 -3.98
C ILE A 195 -14.08 5.72 -3.15
N SER A 196 -12.98 5.73 -2.42
CA SER A 196 -12.42 6.95 -1.85
C SER A 196 -11.94 7.80 -3.02
N ILE A 197 -12.79 8.73 -3.47
CA ILE A 197 -12.40 9.71 -4.48
C ILE A 197 -11.40 10.63 -3.80
N PHE A 198 -10.14 10.54 -4.22
CA PHE A 198 -9.11 11.48 -3.83
C PHE A 198 -9.59 12.89 -4.16
N ARG A 199 -9.80 13.72 -3.15
CA ARG A 199 -9.86 15.16 -3.32
C ARG A 199 -8.42 15.65 -3.46
N ILE A 200 -8.08 16.05 -4.69
CA ILE A 200 -6.91 16.87 -4.99
C ILE A 200 -7.16 18.29 -4.52
#